data_9445a580e60aebb269d74e36299a53f7
#
_entry.id   9445a580e60aebb269d74e36299a53f7
#
_cell.length_a   1.000
_cell.length_b   1.000
_cell.length_c   1.000
_cell.angle_alpha   90.00
_cell.angle_beta   90.00
_cell.angle_gamma   90.00
#
_symmetry.space_group_name_H-M   'P 1'
#
loop_
_entity.id
_entity.type
_entity.pdbx_description
1 polymer ?
#
loop_
_entity_poly.entity_id
_entity_poly.type
_entity_poly.pdbx_seq_one_letter_code
_entity_poly.pdbx_strand_id
1 'polypeptide(L)'
;MKKRFTIVFAAVFAISTLLMANHHDAAEKGPLRHVVMFQFKESSSAKDIEKVVAAFNELPSKIDTIKDYEYGVNNSPEGLDDGFTHIFLVTFADDAGRAKYLPHPDHLAFVEILKPHLEKVMVLDFNTQH
;
A
#
# COMPACT_ATOMS: atom_id res chain seq x y z
N MET A 1 88.48 -10.63 7.07
CA MET A 1 87.41 -9.67 6.65
C MET A 1 86.03 -10.40 6.69
N LYS A 2 85.26 -10.12 7.73
CA LYS A 2 83.95 -10.68 7.86
C LYS A 2 82.93 -9.69 7.28
N LYS A 3 82.31 -10.04 6.14
CA LYS A 3 81.19 -9.25 5.56
C LYS A 3 79.95 -9.53 6.33
N ARG A 4 79.38 -8.57 7.02
CA ARG A 4 78.09 -8.62 7.65
C ARG A 4 77.00 -8.33 6.61
N PHE A 5 76.15 -9.33 6.31
CA PHE A 5 74.96 -9.17 5.53
C PHE A 5 73.85 -8.63 6.46
N THR A 6 73.43 -7.42 6.21
CA THR A 6 72.29 -6.83 6.87
C THR A 6 71.03 -7.21 6.08
N ILE A 7 70.18 -8.06 6.64
CA ILE A 7 68.89 -8.37 6.06
C ILE A 7 67.91 -7.29 6.49
N VAL A 8 67.45 -6.51 5.51
CA VAL A 8 66.38 -5.52 5.71
C VAL A 8 65.07 -6.25 5.54
N PHE A 9 64.33 -6.41 6.65
CA PHE A 9 62.95 -6.89 6.60
C PHE A 9 62.05 -5.72 6.17
N ALA A 10 61.57 -5.70 4.92
CA ALA A 10 60.51 -4.83 4.48
C ALA A 10 59.18 -5.37 4.99
N ALA A 11 58.64 -4.76 6.03
CA ALA A 11 57.27 -5.04 6.48
C ALA A 11 56.28 -4.45 5.48
N VAL A 12 55.65 -5.30 4.68
CA VAL A 12 54.52 -4.90 3.84
C VAL A 12 53.30 -4.82 4.73
N PHE A 13 52.94 -3.58 5.10
CA PHE A 13 51.64 -3.29 5.73
C PHE A 13 50.58 -3.38 4.66
N ALA A 14 49.89 -4.50 4.59
CA ALA A 14 48.66 -4.60 3.81
C ALA A 14 47.56 -3.81 4.55
N ILE A 15 47.29 -2.61 4.09
CA ILE A 15 46.12 -1.85 4.52
C ILE A 15 44.89 -2.49 3.87
N SER A 16 44.24 -3.39 4.59
CA SER A 16 42.91 -3.87 4.24
C SER A 16 41.95 -2.70 4.41
N THR A 17 41.69 -1.95 3.34
CA THR A 17 40.52 -1.07 3.28
C THR A 17 39.26 -1.90 3.32
N LEU A 18 38.72 -2.10 4.51
CA LEU A 18 37.37 -2.63 4.71
C LEU A 18 36.42 -1.60 4.11
N LEU A 19 35.97 -1.84 2.86
CA LEU A 19 34.85 -1.12 2.29
C LEU A 19 33.62 -1.48 3.14
N MET A 20 33.31 -0.63 4.11
CA MET A 20 32.00 -0.60 4.75
C MET A 20 31.04 -0.17 3.65
N ALA A 21 30.44 -1.14 2.97
CA ALA A 21 29.25 -0.88 2.20
C ALA A 21 28.23 -0.31 3.19
N ASN A 22 27.98 1.01 3.11
CA ASN A 22 26.83 1.62 3.73
C ASN A 22 25.61 0.98 3.03
N HIS A 23 25.16 -0.13 3.58
CA HIS A 23 23.79 -0.56 3.38
C HIS A 23 22.96 0.53 4.07
N HIS A 24 22.55 1.53 3.29
CA HIS A 24 21.36 2.27 3.60
C HIS A 24 20.27 1.22 3.47
N ASP A 25 19.90 0.61 4.59
CA ASP A 25 18.64 -0.10 4.73
C ASP A 25 17.58 0.94 4.39
N ALA A 26 17.16 0.95 3.11
CA ALA A 26 15.89 1.55 2.77
C ALA A 26 14.89 0.81 3.66
N ALA A 27 14.32 1.50 4.66
CA ALA A 27 13.32 0.96 5.55
C ALA A 27 12.34 0.19 4.68
N GLU A 28 12.19 -1.12 4.91
CA GLU A 28 11.27 -1.94 4.13
C GLU A 28 9.91 -1.26 4.20
N LYS A 29 9.38 -0.91 3.03
CA LYS A 29 8.03 -0.36 2.96
C LYS A 29 7.08 -1.42 3.51
N GLY A 30 6.31 -1.04 4.51
CA GLY A 30 5.24 -1.89 5.02
C GLY A 30 4.14 -2.14 3.99
N PRO A 31 3.11 -2.92 4.33
CA PRO A 31 1.97 -3.15 3.46
C PRO A 31 1.38 -1.86 2.91
N LEU A 32 0.86 -1.94 1.69
CA LEU A 32 0.16 -0.84 1.04
C LEU A 32 -1.29 -0.80 1.51
N ARG A 33 -1.72 0.35 2.01
CA ARG A 33 -3.11 0.65 2.35
C ARG A 33 -3.74 1.48 1.25
N HIS A 34 -4.89 1.05 0.76
CA HIS A 34 -5.70 1.72 -0.25
C HIS A 34 -7.01 2.10 0.40
N VAL A 35 -7.15 3.38 0.73
CA VAL A 35 -8.32 3.92 1.44
C VAL A 35 -9.24 4.54 0.41
N VAL A 36 -10.47 4.03 0.33
CA VAL A 36 -11.49 4.51 -0.59
C VAL A 36 -12.67 5.04 0.20
N MET A 37 -13.13 6.25 -0.10
CA MET A 37 -14.27 6.87 0.56
C MET A 37 -15.31 7.27 -0.47
N PHE A 38 -16.57 6.99 -0.19
CA PHE A 38 -17.69 7.35 -1.05
C PHE A 38 -18.66 8.31 -0.36
N GLN A 39 -19.13 9.27 -1.14
CA GLN A 39 -20.41 9.93 -0.95
C GLN A 39 -21.36 9.45 -2.05
N PHE A 40 -22.50 8.92 -1.66
CA PHE A 40 -23.54 8.49 -2.60
C PHE A 40 -24.46 9.62 -2.99
N LYS A 41 -25.05 9.53 -4.17
CA LYS A 41 -26.08 10.48 -4.62
C LYS A 41 -27.29 10.42 -3.71
N GLU A 42 -27.93 11.55 -3.45
CA GLU A 42 -29.19 11.63 -2.71
C GLU A 42 -30.32 10.83 -3.39
N SER A 43 -30.25 10.67 -4.73
CA SER A 43 -31.20 9.87 -5.50
C SER A 43 -31.05 8.37 -5.31
N SER A 44 -29.94 7.90 -4.74
CA SER A 44 -29.70 6.47 -4.50
C SER A 44 -30.45 6.04 -3.24
N SER A 45 -31.20 4.94 -3.36
CA SER A 45 -31.89 4.36 -2.22
C SER A 45 -30.93 3.62 -1.28
N ALA A 46 -31.35 3.39 -0.04
CA ALA A 46 -30.59 2.56 0.90
C ALA A 46 -30.30 1.16 0.30
N LYS A 47 -31.25 0.60 -0.45
CA LYS A 47 -31.09 -0.70 -1.11
C LYS A 47 -30.05 -0.67 -2.24
N ASP A 48 -29.95 0.44 -2.96
CA ASP A 48 -28.92 0.62 -3.99
C ASP A 48 -27.53 0.70 -3.35
N ILE A 49 -27.40 1.43 -2.25
CA ILE A 49 -26.16 1.55 -1.48
C ILE A 49 -25.73 0.19 -0.92
N GLU A 50 -26.68 -0.59 -0.36
CA GLU A 50 -26.41 -1.95 0.12
C GLU A 50 -25.85 -2.86 -0.98
N LYS A 51 -26.38 -2.76 -2.21
CA LYS A 51 -25.85 -3.52 -3.37
C LYS A 51 -24.42 -3.14 -3.70
N VAL A 52 -24.09 -1.85 -3.68
CA VAL A 52 -22.72 -1.38 -3.92
C VAL A 52 -21.78 -1.90 -2.84
N VAL A 53 -22.17 -1.79 -1.57
CA VAL A 53 -21.38 -2.29 -0.43
C VAL A 53 -21.18 -3.80 -0.54
N ALA A 54 -22.24 -4.56 -0.83
CA ALA A 54 -22.14 -6.01 -1.00
C ALA A 54 -21.19 -6.39 -2.14
N ALA A 55 -21.24 -5.67 -3.27
CA ALA A 55 -20.35 -5.90 -4.40
C ALA A 55 -18.87 -5.62 -4.05
N PHE A 56 -18.61 -4.58 -3.27
CA PHE A 56 -17.24 -4.31 -2.78
C PHE A 56 -16.77 -5.42 -1.84
N ASN A 57 -17.63 -5.84 -0.90
CA ASN A 57 -17.34 -6.89 0.08
C ASN A 57 -17.00 -8.25 -0.56
N GLU A 58 -17.41 -8.49 -1.81
CA GLU A 58 -17.06 -9.70 -2.54
C GLU A 58 -15.66 -9.66 -3.18
N LEU A 59 -15.08 -8.49 -3.39
CA LEU A 59 -13.79 -8.34 -4.09
C LEU A 59 -12.65 -9.14 -3.43
N PRO A 60 -12.52 -9.19 -2.09
CA PRO A 60 -11.46 -9.97 -1.46
C PRO A 60 -11.46 -11.46 -1.83
N SER A 61 -12.63 -12.04 -2.09
CA SER A 61 -12.76 -13.44 -2.52
C SER A 61 -12.48 -13.65 -4.01
N LYS A 62 -12.54 -12.59 -4.81
CA LYS A 62 -12.37 -12.62 -6.27
C LYS A 62 -10.98 -12.19 -6.73
N ILE A 63 -10.27 -11.39 -5.93
CA ILE A 63 -8.98 -10.80 -6.28
C ILE A 63 -7.97 -11.19 -5.22
N ASP A 64 -7.06 -12.10 -5.55
CA ASP A 64 -6.12 -12.74 -4.64
C ASP A 64 -5.00 -11.81 -4.13
N THR A 65 -4.79 -10.67 -4.78
CA THR A 65 -3.83 -9.67 -4.33
C THR A 65 -4.32 -8.84 -3.13
N ILE A 66 -5.61 -8.88 -2.83
CA ILE A 66 -6.15 -8.29 -1.60
C ILE A 66 -5.75 -9.18 -0.42
N LYS A 67 -4.97 -8.63 0.51
CA LYS A 67 -4.45 -9.36 1.68
C LYS A 67 -5.29 -9.15 2.92
N ASP A 68 -5.93 -7.99 3.02
CA ASP A 68 -6.85 -7.66 4.11
C ASP A 68 -7.86 -6.62 3.63
N TYR A 69 -9.01 -6.59 4.27
CA TYR A 69 -10.11 -5.73 3.89
C TYR A 69 -10.99 -5.38 5.09
N GLU A 70 -11.24 -4.10 5.26
CA GLU A 70 -12.15 -3.57 6.27
C GLU A 70 -13.03 -2.50 5.66
N TYR A 71 -14.25 -2.35 6.16
CA TYR A 71 -15.11 -1.24 5.77
C TYR A 71 -15.99 -0.77 6.92
N GLY A 72 -16.47 0.45 6.81
CA GLY A 72 -17.39 1.01 7.79
C GLY A 72 -18.06 2.27 7.27
N VAL A 73 -19.04 2.73 8.06
CA VAL A 73 -19.73 3.98 7.85
C VAL A 73 -19.17 5.02 8.81
N ASN A 74 -18.95 6.25 8.33
CA ASN A 74 -18.45 7.35 9.15
C ASN A 74 -19.34 7.55 10.38
N ASN A 75 -18.72 7.61 11.54
CA ASN A 75 -19.37 7.91 12.83
C ASN A 75 -18.63 9.00 13.60
N SER A 76 -17.78 9.78 12.95
CA SER A 76 -17.06 10.88 13.59
C SER A 76 -18.03 11.99 14.00
N PRO A 77 -17.99 12.48 15.26
CA PRO A 77 -18.83 13.58 15.71
C PRO A 77 -18.29 14.97 15.33
N GLU A 78 -17.12 15.06 14.68
CA GLU A 78 -16.43 16.33 14.44
C GLU A 78 -17.04 17.16 13.30
N GLY A 79 -17.81 16.52 12.38
CA GLY A 79 -18.38 17.22 11.22
C GLY A 79 -17.35 17.63 10.17
N LEU A 80 -16.23 16.88 10.06
CA LEU A 80 -15.11 17.16 9.16
C LEU A 80 -14.99 16.14 8.03
N ASP A 81 -16.08 15.46 7.70
CA ASP A 81 -16.10 14.34 6.76
C ASP A 81 -16.25 14.75 5.28
N ASP A 82 -16.46 16.03 5.01
CA ASP A 82 -16.70 16.55 3.65
C ASP A 82 -17.79 15.78 2.87
N GLY A 83 -18.77 15.19 3.58
CA GLY A 83 -19.88 14.43 3.01
C GLY A 83 -19.56 12.95 2.70
N PHE A 84 -18.35 12.47 2.93
CA PHE A 84 -18.02 11.07 2.79
C PHE A 84 -18.66 10.25 3.91
N THR A 85 -19.33 9.17 3.53
CA THR A 85 -20.10 8.34 4.47
C THR A 85 -19.57 6.91 4.60
N HIS A 86 -19.02 6.36 3.53
CA HIS A 86 -18.55 4.97 3.51
C HIS A 86 -17.04 4.93 3.27
N ILE A 87 -16.34 4.15 4.09
CA ILE A 87 -14.90 4.01 4.05
C ILE A 87 -14.56 2.54 3.84
N PHE A 88 -13.67 2.27 2.89
CA PHE A 88 -13.18 0.94 2.56
C PHE A 88 -11.66 0.97 2.66
N LEU A 89 -11.09 0.05 3.41
CA LEU A 89 -9.64 -0.09 3.58
C LEU A 89 -9.20 -1.42 2.96
N VAL A 90 -8.54 -1.33 1.82
CA VAL A 90 -7.99 -2.49 1.12
C VAL A 90 -6.49 -2.55 1.36
N THR A 91 -5.99 -3.70 1.76
CA THR A 91 -4.56 -3.92 1.99
C THR A 91 -3.98 -4.80 0.91
N PHE A 92 -2.89 -4.35 0.31
CA PHE A 92 -2.04 -5.12 -0.59
C PHE A 92 -0.68 -5.36 0.06
N ALA A 93 0.02 -6.43 -0.34
CA ALA A 93 1.38 -6.68 0.11
C ALA A 93 2.33 -5.56 -0.34
N ASP A 94 2.13 -5.04 -1.57
CA ASP A 94 2.99 -4.09 -2.26
C ASP A 94 2.27 -3.37 -3.42
N ASP A 95 3.02 -2.51 -4.11
CA ASP A 95 2.54 -1.78 -5.29
C ASP A 95 2.13 -2.72 -6.44
N ALA A 96 2.79 -3.86 -6.58
CA ALA A 96 2.49 -4.86 -7.60
C ALA A 96 1.09 -5.48 -7.39
N GLY A 97 0.70 -5.71 -6.14
CA GLY A 97 -0.64 -6.20 -5.79
C GLY A 97 -1.73 -5.21 -6.20
N ARG A 98 -1.55 -3.93 -5.91
CA ARG A 98 -2.47 -2.86 -6.35
C ARG A 98 -2.50 -2.74 -7.87
N ALA A 99 -1.36 -2.83 -8.54
CA ALA A 99 -1.27 -2.75 -10.00
C ALA A 99 -2.07 -3.87 -10.70
N LYS A 100 -2.19 -5.04 -10.09
CA LYS A 100 -3.06 -6.13 -10.57
C LYS A 100 -4.54 -5.91 -10.24
N TYR A 101 -4.83 -5.28 -9.12
CA TYR A 101 -6.19 -5.00 -8.67
C TYR A 101 -6.91 -3.97 -9.54
N LEU A 102 -6.26 -2.83 -9.83
CA LEU A 102 -6.91 -1.72 -10.53
C LEU A 102 -7.50 -2.11 -11.90
N PRO A 103 -6.81 -2.86 -12.80
CA PRO A 103 -7.37 -3.30 -14.07
C PRO A 103 -8.09 -4.64 -13.99
N HIS A 104 -8.21 -5.25 -12.81
CA HIS A 104 -8.83 -6.57 -12.68
C HIS A 104 -10.28 -6.55 -13.15
N PRO A 105 -10.74 -7.54 -13.92
CA PRO A 105 -12.12 -7.57 -14.43
C PRO A 105 -13.18 -7.44 -13.35
N ASP A 106 -13.00 -8.08 -12.20
CA ASP A 106 -13.95 -7.99 -11.09
C ASP A 106 -13.97 -6.61 -10.43
N HIS A 107 -12.80 -5.92 -10.35
CA HIS A 107 -12.76 -4.53 -9.90
C HIS A 107 -13.49 -3.62 -10.89
N LEU A 108 -13.27 -3.78 -12.20
CA LEU A 108 -13.96 -2.98 -13.23
C LEU A 108 -15.47 -3.22 -13.23
N ALA A 109 -15.90 -4.47 -13.02
CA ALA A 109 -17.31 -4.81 -12.87
C ALA A 109 -17.95 -4.13 -11.63
N PHE A 110 -17.23 -4.10 -10.51
CA PHE A 110 -17.65 -3.35 -9.33
C PHE A 110 -17.80 -1.85 -9.63
N VAL A 111 -16.85 -1.24 -10.32
CA VAL A 111 -16.91 0.19 -10.70
C VAL A 111 -18.16 0.49 -11.53
N GLU A 112 -18.58 -0.40 -12.41
CA GLU A 112 -19.82 -0.24 -13.19
C GLU A 112 -21.07 -0.27 -12.30
N ILE A 113 -21.09 -1.08 -11.24
CA ILE A 113 -22.17 -1.09 -10.25
C ILE A 113 -22.19 0.21 -9.44
N LEU A 114 -21.03 0.74 -9.09
CA LEU A 114 -20.86 1.95 -8.28
C LEU A 114 -21.29 3.22 -9.04
N LYS A 115 -20.87 3.36 -10.29
CA LYS A 115 -20.99 4.61 -11.07
C LYS A 115 -22.36 5.30 -11.01
N PRO A 116 -23.52 4.58 -11.15
CA PRO A 116 -24.83 5.22 -11.12
C PRO A 116 -25.16 5.91 -9.79
N HIS A 117 -24.50 5.49 -8.71
CA HIS A 117 -24.82 5.88 -7.33
C HIS A 117 -23.78 6.81 -6.70
N LEU A 118 -22.65 7.00 -7.36
CA LEU A 118 -21.52 7.76 -6.82
C LEU A 118 -21.69 9.26 -7.06
N GLU A 119 -21.72 10.05 -5.98
CA GLU A 119 -21.60 11.50 -6.03
C GLU A 119 -20.14 11.95 -6.01
N LYS A 120 -19.37 11.42 -5.07
CA LYS A 120 -17.98 11.81 -4.85
C LYS A 120 -17.16 10.63 -4.34
N VAL A 121 -15.92 10.53 -4.82
CA VAL A 121 -14.95 9.53 -4.37
C VAL A 121 -13.65 10.19 -3.97
N MET A 122 -13.03 9.67 -2.92
CA MET A 122 -11.66 9.99 -2.54
C MET A 122 -10.87 8.69 -2.39
N VAL A 123 -9.67 8.67 -2.94
CA VAL A 123 -8.75 7.54 -2.82
C VAL A 123 -7.42 8.06 -2.31
N LEU A 124 -6.94 7.47 -1.23
CA LEU A 124 -5.65 7.79 -0.63
C LEU A 124 -4.90 6.49 -0.39
N ASP A 125 -3.63 6.46 -0.78
CA ASP A 125 -2.77 5.30 -0.62
C ASP A 125 -1.55 5.64 0.22
N PHE A 126 -1.14 4.70 1.06
CA PHE A 126 0.10 4.84 1.83
C PHE A 126 0.69 3.46 2.14
N ASN A 127 2.01 3.41 2.26
CA ASN A 127 2.68 2.27 2.88
C ASN A 127 2.81 2.54 4.39
N THR A 128 2.55 1.52 5.20
CA THR A 128 2.72 1.65 6.64
C THR A 128 4.18 1.98 6.96
N GLN A 129 4.37 2.93 7.89
CA GLN A 129 5.69 3.34 8.38
C GLN A 129 5.80 2.96 9.86
N HIS A 130 6.97 2.51 10.28
CA HIS A 130 7.25 2.10 11.66
C HIS A 130 8.37 2.94 12.24
#